data_502db3a40c9da05bc243dff15731d3cb
#
_entry.id   502db3a40c9da05bc243dff15731d3cb
#
_cell.length_a   1.000
_cell.length_b   1.000
_cell.length_c   1.000
_cell.angle_alpha   90.00
_cell.angle_beta   90.00
_cell.angle_gamma   90.00
#
_symmetry.space_group_name_H-M   'P 1'
#
loop_
_entity.id
_entity.type
_entity.pdbx_description
1 polymer ?
#
loop_
_entity_poly.entity_id
_entity_poly.type
_entity_poly.pdbx_seq_one_letter_code
_entity_poly.pdbx_strand_id
1 'polypeptide(L)'
;MTCIDELRAHFPILGRKIYGKSLVYFDNAATSQRPQSVIDKWDDFTRTQNANIHRGIHCLSEEATTQFEAARDAVREFINAGHREEIIFTSGATASINLVAFSFGEAFVGEGDEVIVSEAEHHSDIVPWQMMCQR
;
A
#
# COMPACT_ATOMS: atom_id res chain seq x y z
N MET A 1 25.28 7.42 8.91
CA MET A 1 24.84 7.05 7.53
C MET A 1 24.91 5.55 7.43
N THR A 2 23.79 4.87 7.23
CA THR A 2 23.76 3.41 7.06
C THR A 2 24.41 3.06 5.73
N CYS A 3 25.32 2.09 5.72
CA CYS A 3 25.96 1.63 4.48
C CYS A 3 24.94 0.97 3.56
N ILE A 4 25.02 1.20 2.25
CA ILE A 4 24.10 0.59 1.25
C ILE A 4 24.15 -0.94 1.33
N ASP A 5 25.30 -1.53 1.62
CA ASP A 5 25.45 -2.98 1.76
C ASP A 5 24.70 -3.52 2.98
N GLU A 6 24.67 -2.78 4.08
CA GLU A 6 23.86 -3.10 5.27
C GLU A 6 22.37 -3.06 4.94
N LEU A 7 21.90 -2.03 4.20
CA LEU A 7 20.52 -1.96 3.76
C LEU A 7 20.15 -3.11 2.81
N ARG A 8 21.03 -3.46 1.87
CA ARG A 8 20.80 -4.58 0.95
C ARG A 8 20.64 -5.91 1.70
N ALA A 9 21.35 -6.12 2.80
CA ALA A 9 21.27 -7.34 3.59
C ALA A 9 19.88 -7.58 4.21
N HIS A 10 19.07 -6.53 4.39
CA HIS A 10 17.70 -6.67 4.85
C HIS A 10 16.74 -7.26 3.79
N PHE A 11 17.15 -7.33 2.53
CA PHE A 11 16.32 -7.82 1.42
C PHE A 11 16.88 -9.15 0.89
N PRO A 12 16.34 -10.31 1.32
CA PRO A 12 16.91 -11.63 1.01
C PRO A 12 17.11 -11.90 -0.48
N ILE A 13 16.17 -11.42 -1.30
CA ILE A 13 16.23 -11.63 -2.75
C ILE A 13 17.46 -10.96 -3.39
N LEU A 14 17.95 -9.86 -2.82
CA LEU A 14 19.11 -9.14 -3.35
C LEU A 14 20.44 -9.91 -3.12
N GLY A 15 20.42 -10.97 -2.30
CA GLY A 15 21.52 -11.91 -2.15
C GLY A 15 21.65 -12.91 -3.29
N ARG A 16 20.66 -13.00 -4.21
CA ARG A 16 20.70 -13.93 -5.36
C ARG A 16 21.78 -13.53 -6.37
N LYS A 17 22.30 -14.56 -7.04
CA LYS A 17 23.16 -14.40 -8.22
C LYS A 17 22.38 -14.79 -9.47
N ILE A 18 22.50 -13.97 -10.52
CA ILE A 18 21.94 -14.21 -11.84
C ILE A 18 23.10 -14.30 -12.82
N TYR A 19 23.24 -15.43 -13.48
CA TYR A 19 24.39 -15.74 -14.36
C TYR A 19 25.75 -15.51 -13.65
N GLY A 20 25.86 -15.88 -12.36
CA GLY A 20 27.07 -15.73 -11.56
C GLY A 20 27.35 -14.31 -11.04
N LYS A 21 26.58 -13.31 -11.42
CA LYS A 21 26.69 -11.90 -10.98
C LYS A 21 25.64 -11.57 -9.92
N SER A 22 25.92 -10.61 -9.05
CA SER A 22 24.96 -10.10 -8.06
C SER A 22 23.72 -9.56 -8.76
N LEU A 23 22.55 -9.85 -8.19
CA LEU A 23 21.27 -9.31 -8.70
C LEU A 23 21.27 -7.78 -8.68
N VAL A 24 20.96 -7.19 -9.83
CA VAL A 24 20.59 -5.79 -9.99
C VAL A 24 19.11 -5.75 -10.35
N TYR A 25 18.30 -5.00 -9.57
CA TYR A 25 16.86 -4.93 -9.77
C TYR A 25 16.41 -3.47 -9.82
N PHE A 26 15.84 -3.02 -10.94
CA PHE A 26 15.42 -1.65 -11.18
C PHE A 26 13.92 -1.51 -11.49
N ASP A 27 13.15 -2.56 -11.32
CA ASP A 27 11.71 -2.57 -11.60
C ASP A 27 10.85 -2.39 -10.34
N ASN A 28 11.32 -1.54 -9.40
CA ASN A 28 10.61 -1.30 -8.14
C ASN A 28 9.28 -0.55 -8.34
N ALA A 29 9.10 0.16 -9.46
CA ALA A 29 7.85 0.83 -9.78
C ALA A 29 6.71 -0.18 -10.00
N ALA A 30 7.01 -1.33 -10.60
CA ALA A 30 6.06 -2.42 -10.78
C ALA A 30 5.93 -3.29 -9.52
N THR A 31 7.07 -3.67 -8.90
CA THR A 31 7.08 -4.56 -7.73
C THR A 31 8.25 -4.21 -6.80
N SER A 32 7.95 -3.73 -5.61
CA SER A 32 8.96 -3.53 -4.57
C SER A 32 9.35 -4.85 -3.92
N GLN A 33 10.65 -5.02 -3.67
CA GLN A 33 11.15 -6.16 -2.91
C GLN A 33 10.81 -6.03 -1.43
N ARG A 34 10.61 -7.15 -0.76
CA ARG A 34 10.21 -7.18 0.65
C ARG A 34 11.42 -7.38 1.55
N PRO A 35 11.59 -6.57 2.60
CA PRO A 35 12.61 -6.82 3.60
C PRO A 35 12.27 -8.04 4.45
N GLN A 36 13.28 -8.66 5.05
CA GLN A 36 13.13 -9.86 5.89
C GLN A 36 12.11 -9.64 7.01
N SER A 37 12.12 -8.48 7.65
CA SER A 37 11.17 -8.13 8.74
C SER A 37 9.70 -8.20 8.31
N VAL A 38 9.39 -7.85 7.06
CA VAL A 38 8.02 -7.96 6.51
C VAL A 38 7.67 -9.41 6.23
N ILE A 39 8.62 -10.19 5.70
CA ILE A 39 8.44 -11.62 5.43
C ILE A 39 8.17 -12.37 6.74
N ASP A 40 8.99 -12.13 7.76
CA ASP A 40 8.87 -12.76 9.07
C ASP A 40 7.54 -12.39 9.74
N LYS A 41 7.15 -11.11 9.69
CA LYS A 41 5.87 -10.69 10.27
C LYS A 41 4.66 -11.29 9.56
N TRP A 42 4.74 -11.44 8.22
CA TRP A 42 3.69 -12.11 7.45
C TRP A 42 3.57 -13.60 7.81
N ASP A 43 4.71 -14.30 7.90
CA ASP A 43 4.74 -15.72 8.28
C ASP A 43 4.22 -15.91 9.71
N ASP A 44 4.69 -15.12 10.66
CA ASP A 44 4.23 -15.14 12.06
C ASP A 44 2.73 -14.89 12.17
N PHE A 45 2.23 -13.82 11.58
CA PHE A 45 0.80 -13.51 11.59
C PHE A 45 -0.05 -14.64 10.98
N THR A 46 0.40 -15.18 9.85
CA THR A 46 -0.33 -16.24 9.16
C THR A 46 -0.40 -17.53 9.99
N ARG A 47 0.68 -17.85 10.72
CA ARG A 47 0.75 -19.05 11.55
C ARG A 47 0.03 -18.94 12.89
N THR A 48 -0.04 -17.74 13.46
CA THR A 48 -0.41 -17.57 14.86
C THR A 48 -1.68 -16.75 15.08
N GLN A 49 -2.04 -15.84 14.18
CA GLN A 49 -3.05 -14.81 14.43
C GLN A 49 -4.03 -14.59 13.27
N ASN A 50 -3.94 -15.39 12.21
CA ASN A 50 -4.77 -15.21 11.01
C ASN A 50 -6.26 -15.39 11.34
N ALA A 51 -6.98 -14.29 11.47
CA ALA A 51 -8.40 -14.27 11.72
C ALA A 51 -9.08 -13.07 11.04
N ASN A 52 -10.42 -13.13 10.94
CA ASN A 52 -11.21 -12.03 10.45
C ASN A 52 -11.15 -10.83 11.40
N ILE A 53 -10.91 -9.63 10.88
CA ILE A 53 -10.86 -8.39 11.66
C ILE A 53 -12.25 -7.78 11.85
N HIS A 54 -12.45 -7.01 12.96
CA HIS A 54 -13.61 -6.18 13.31
C HIS A 54 -14.92 -6.91 13.62
N ARG A 55 -15.15 -8.14 13.17
CA ARG A 55 -16.45 -8.82 13.31
C ARG A 55 -16.45 -10.07 14.18
N GLY A 56 -15.30 -10.56 14.56
CA GLY A 56 -15.20 -11.74 15.43
C GLY A 56 -15.24 -11.35 16.90
N ILE A 57 -15.89 -12.19 17.72
CA ILE A 57 -15.97 -12.02 19.18
C ILE A 57 -15.03 -13.00 19.90
N HIS A 58 -14.08 -13.58 19.21
CA HIS A 58 -13.10 -14.53 19.75
C HIS A 58 -11.69 -13.92 19.77
N CYS A 59 -10.84 -14.44 20.65
CA CYS A 59 -9.50 -13.94 20.95
C CYS A 59 -8.67 -13.63 19.69
N LEU A 60 -8.56 -14.56 18.72
CA LEU A 60 -7.79 -14.34 17.50
C LEU A 60 -8.29 -13.14 16.66
N SER A 61 -9.61 -12.92 16.63
CA SER A 61 -10.18 -11.77 15.90
C SER A 61 -9.85 -10.44 16.61
N GLU A 62 -9.85 -10.43 17.93
CA GLU A 62 -9.48 -9.25 18.73
C GLU A 62 -7.99 -8.93 18.55
N GLU A 63 -7.12 -9.94 18.60
CA GLU A 63 -5.69 -9.79 18.37
C GLU A 63 -5.40 -9.27 16.95
N ALA A 64 -6.00 -9.89 15.92
CA ALA A 64 -5.84 -9.47 14.53
C ALA A 64 -6.34 -8.03 14.30
N THR A 65 -7.49 -7.67 14.91
CA THR A 65 -8.03 -6.31 14.84
C THR A 65 -7.09 -5.31 15.51
N THR A 66 -6.59 -5.62 16.69
CA THR A 66 -5.64 -4.76 17.41
C THR A 66 -4.39 -4.49 16.59
N GLN A 67 -3.81 -5.51 15.95
CA GLN A 67 -2.63 -5.34 15.10
C GLN A 67 -2.92 -4.55 13.83
N PHE A 68 -4.08 -4.78 13.22
CA PHE A 68 -4.50 -4.04 12.02
C PHE A 68 -4.66 -2.54 12.34
N GLU A 69 -5.31 -2.22 13.46
CA GLU A 69 -5.49 -0.82 13.87
C GLU A 69 -4.19 -0.17 14.34
N ALA A 70 -3.29 -0.91 14.96
CA ALA A 70 -1.95 -0.41 15.30
C ALA A 70 -1.12 -0.10 14.03
N ALA A 71 -1.23 -0.92 12.97
CA ALA A 71 -0.61 -0.63 11.68
C ALA A 71 -1.20 0.64 11.03
N ARG A 72 -2.52 0.83 11.15
CA ARG A 72 -3.21 2.05 10.68
C ARG A 72 -2.71 3.29 11.41
N ASP A 73 -2.58 3.23 12.73
CA ASP A 73 -2.05 4.32 13.54
C ASP A 73 -0.59 4.64 13.18
N ALA A 74 0.24 3.64 12.96
CA ALA A 74 1.63 3.84 12.53
C ALA A 74 1.71 4.56 11.17
N VAL A 75 0.84 4.22 10.21
CA VAL A 75 0.77 4.93 8.92
C VAL A 75 0.27 6.35 9.12
N ARG A 76 -0.77 6.55 9.93
CA ARG A 76 -1.29 7.88 10.27
C ARG A 76 -0.19 8.79 10.82
N GLU A 77 0.58 8.31 11.77
CA GLU A 77 1.69 9.06 12.36
C GLU A 77 2.79 9.34 11.33
N PHE A 78 3.15 8.36 10.51
CA PHE A 78 4.19 8.49 9.51
C PHE A 78 3.89 9.57 8.46
N ILE A 79 2.63 9.67 8.01
CA ILE A 79 2.22 10.69 7.02
C ILE A 79 1.66 11.96 7.68
N ASN A 80 1.66 12.04 9.01
CA ASN A 80 1.14 13.17 9.78
C ASN A 80 -0.34 13.47 9.50
N ALA A 81 -1.16 12.43 9.34
CA ALA A 81 -2.61 12.58 9.23
C ALA A 81 -3.26 12.89 10.59
N GLY A 82 -4.32 13.67 10.59
CA GLY A 82 -4.98 14.14 11.81
C GLY A 82 -5.76 13.05 12.53
N HIS A 83 -6.45 12.21 11.75
CA HIS A 83 -7.35 11.21 12.26
C HIS A 83 -7.08 9.83 11.66
N ARG A 84 -7.38 8.75 12.41
CA ARG A 84 -7.23 7.37 11.98
C ARG A 84 -8.08 7.04 10.75
N GLU A 85 -9.25 7.63 10.65
CA GLU A 85 -10.22 7.45 9.59
C GLU A 85 -9.74 7.99 8.22
N GLU A 86 -8.72 8.84 8.22
CA GLU A 86 -8.07 9.32 6.99
C GLU A 86 -7.20 8.23 6.33
N ILE A 87 -6.90 7.15 7.04
CA ILE A 87 -6.08 6.05 6.53
C ILE A 87 -6.99 4.92 6.04
N ILE A 88 -7.01 4.72 4.73
CA ILE A 88 -7.75 3.64 4.08
C ILE A 88 -6.79 2.71 3.36
N PHE A 89 -6.70 1.45 3.81
CA PHE A 89 -5.92 0.44 3.13
C PHE A 89 -6.69 -0.13 1.94
N THR A 90 -6.03 -0.18 0.79
CA THR A 90 -6.56 -0.73 -0.46
C THR A 90 -5.65 -1.81 -1.01
N SER A 91 -6.06 -2.48 -2.07
CA SER A 91 -5.26 -3.50 -2.75
C SER A 91 -4.12 -2.95 -3.62
N GLY A 92 -3.98 -1.62 -3.72
CA GLY A 92 -2.93 -0.95 -4.48
C GLY A 92 -3.36 0.40 -5.04
N ALA A 93 -2.42 1.10 -5.71
CA ALA A 93 -2.64 2.45 -6.24
C ALA A 93 -3.88 2.56 -7.15
N THR A 94 -4.08 1.62 -8.06
CA THR A 94 -5.27 1.59 -8.93
C THR A 94 -6.57 1.60 -8.13
N ALA A 95 -6.66 0.78 -7.08
CA ALA A 95 -7.85 0.74 -6.23
C ALA A 95 -8.02 2.05 -5.43
N SER A 96 -6.92 2.64 -4.96
CA SER A 96 -6.96 3.91 -4.23
C SER A 96 -7.45 5.06 -5.12
N ILE A 97 -6.91 5.20 -6.33
CA ILE A 97 -7.30 6.26 -7.26
C ILE A 97 -8.76 6.10 -7.69
N ASN A 98 -9.19 4.88 -8.01
CA ASN A 98 -10.60 4.62 -8.31
C ASN A 98 -11.50 4.97 -7.12
N LEU A 99 -11.11 4.62 -5.90
CA LEU A 99 -11.87 4.99 -4.70
C LEU A 99 -12.04 6.50 -4.57
N VAL A 100 -10.99 7.29 -4.81
CA VAL A 100 -11.06 8.76 -4.78
C VAL A 100 -11.93 9.28 -5.93
N ALA A 101 -11.74 8.81 -7.15
CA ALA A 101 -12.53 9.25 -8.31
C ALA A 101 -14.03 8.96 -8.12
N PHE A 102 -14.38 7.79 -7.55
CA PHE A 102 -15.78 7.42 -7.33
C PHE A 102 -16.41 8.08 -6.09
N SER A 103 -15.65 8.29 -5.02
CA SER A 103 -16.22 8.85 -3.78
C SER A 103 -16.10 10.37 -3.73
N PHE A 104 -14.90 10.91 -3.80
CA PHE A 104 -14.66 12.35 -3.79
C PHE A 104 -15.19 13.01 -5.07
N GLY A 105 -14.89 12.42 -6.23
CA GLY A 105 -15.36 12.94 -7.51
C GLY A 105 -16.87 13.05 -7.57
N GLU A 106 -17.60 12.00 -7.18
CA GLU A 106 -19.08 12.03 -7.18
C GLU A 106 -19.66 13.00 -6.15
N ALA A 107 -18.96 13.23 -5.04
CA ALA A 107 -19.46 14.10 -3.96
C ALA A 107 -19.13 15.59 -4.16
N PHE A 108 -18.03 15.91 -4.83
CA PHE A 108 -17.47 17.26 -4.81
C PHE A 108 -17.12 17.84 -6.19
N VAL A 109 -17.13 17.03 -7.27
CA VAL A 109 -16.83 17.48 -8.62
C VAL A 109 -18.10 17.45 -9.45
N GLY A 110 -18.49 18.59 -10.04
CA GLY A 110 -19.74 18.75 -10.78
C GLY A 110 -19.54 19.30 -12.19
N GLU A 111 -20.65 19.60 -12.87
CA GLU A 111 -20.63 20.17 -14.21
C GLU A 111 -19.86 21.52 -14.25
N GLY A 112 -18.85 21.60 -15.08
CA GLY A 112 -18.01 22.80 -15.24
C GLY A 112 -16.72 22.76 -14.42
N ASP A 113 -16.55 21.79 -13.52
CA ASP A 113 -15.27 21.58 -12.83
C ASP A 113 -14.26 20.87 -13.73
N GLU A 114 -12.99 21.06 -13.44
CA GLU A 114 -11.88 20.51 -14.23
C GLU A 114 -10.98 19.63 -13.38
N VAL A 115 -10.54 18.49 -13.93
CA VAL A 115 -9.53 17.62 -13.35
C VAL A 115 -8.27 17.67 -14.20
N ILE A 116 -7.16 18.09 -13.60
CA ILE A 116 -5.86 18.18 -14.27
C ILE A 116 -5.08 16.89 -14.00
N VAL A 117 -4.66 16.23 -15.07
CA VAL A 117 -3.84 15.01 -15.05
C VAL A 117 -2.61 15.22 -15.90
N SER A 118 -1.42 14.78 -15.44
CA SER A 118 -0.18 14.85 -16.22
C SER A 118 -0.20 13.82 -17.37
N GLU A 119 0.39 14.15 -18.51
CA GLU A 119 0.57 13.20 -19.62
C GLU A 119 1.53 12.05 -19.27
N ALA A 120 2.37 12.23 -18.25
CA ALA A 120 3.33 11.23 -17.82
C ALA A 120 2.74 10.19 -16.83
N GLU A 121 1.47 10.30 -16.49
CA GLU A 121 0.81 9.41 -15.54
C GLU A 121 0.61 7.99 -16.08
N HIS A 122 0.60 7.04 -15.16
CA HIS A 122 0.18 5.67 -15.45
C HIS A 122 -1.33 5.65 -15.74
N HIS A 123 -1.79 4.75 -16.61
CA HIS A 123 -3.21 4.60 -16.97
C HIS A 123 -4.15 4.49 -15.77
N SER A 124 -3.67 3.93 -14.65
CA SER A 124 -4.46 3.86 -13.41
C SER A 124 -4.80 5.21 -12.79
N ASP A 125 -4.10 6.28 -13.18
CA ASP A 125 -4.36 7.65 -12.75
C ASP A 125 -4.92 8.55 -13.86
N ILE A 126 -5.18 8.01 -15.03
CA ILE A 126 -5.83 8.72 -16.14
C ILE A 126 -7.27 8.24 -16.32
N VAL A 127 -7.43 6.93 -16.46
CA VAL A 127 -8.72 6.31 -16.84
C VAL A 127 -9.84 6.56 -15.82
N PRO A 128 -9.62 6.47 -14.49
CA PRO A 128 -10.68 6.73 -13.51
C PRO A 128 -11.27 8.13 -13.63
N TRP A 129 -10.44 9.15 -13.86
CA TRP A 129 -10.88 10.53 -14.03
C TRP A 129 -11.64 10.74 -15.33
N GLN A 130 -11.18 10.13 -16.45
CA GLN A 130 -11.92 10.16 -17.70
C GLN A 130 -13.31 9.51 -17.54
N MET A 131 -13.39 8.38 -16.84
CA MET A 131 -14.68 7.71 -16.57
C MET A 131 -15.59 8.55 -15.67
N MET A 132 -15.03 9.25 -14.69
CA MET A 132 -15.79 10.17 -13.84
C MET A 132 -16.35 11.33 -14.66
N CYS A 133 -15.54 11.97 -15.51
CA CYS A 133 -15.97 13.10 -16.36
C CYS A 133 -17.02 12.74 -17.42
N GLN A 134 -17.28 11.47 -17.68
CA GLN A 134 -18.30 10.99 -18.61
C GLN A 134 -19.67 10.76 -17.96
N ARG A 135 -19.79 10.93 -16.67
CA ARG A 135 -21.02 10.73 -15.88
C ARG A 135 -21.77 12.03 -15.66
#